data_c168ab1ee0e39c8ff17773b3b1f054d6
#
_entry.id   c168ab1ee0e39c8ff17773b3b1f054d6
#
_cell.length_a   1.000
_cell.length_b   1.000
_cell.length_c   1.000
_cell.angle_alpha   90.00
_cell.angle_beta   90.00
_cell.angle_gamma   90.00
#
_symmetry.space_group_name_H-M   'P 1'
#
loop_
_entity.id
_entity.type
_entity.pdbx_description
1 polymer ?
#
loop_
_entity_poly.entity_id
_entity_poly.type
_entity_poly.pdbx_seq_one_letter_code
_entity_poly.pdbx_strand_id
1 'polypeptide(L)'
;MLVEGAFAVSCGSAPEGSKDAAPVFEPKVYHAQRTSGLVIDGRLDEADWLAAKPSEPFADISVDTLAAKETTVKMLWDDDNLYIGATLVEDKIVATLKQRDTVIWKENDFEVFIDPDGDGESYFEIEINAIGTIMDLMMNKPYRDGGNFYMPWDCPGLQAKTSTDDKGWYVEMAIPRKSLMVGFTDPDTLPYWRINFSRVEWMRADREENWVWSPTGKIDMHMPECWGYVYFDK
;
A
#
# COMPACT_ATOMS: atom_id res chain seq x y z
N MET A 1 12.08 34.63 10.59
CA MET A 1 11.53 34.49 9.23
C MET A 1 12.33 33.37 8.57
N LEU A 2 11.90 32.13 8.84
CA LEU A 2 12.52 30.90 8.29
C LEU A 2 11.74 30.54 7.02
N VAL A 3 12.44 30.44 5.91
CA VAL A 3 11.89 30.01 4.63
C VAL A 3 11.93 28.49 4.62
N GLU A 4 10.77 27.86 4.70
CA GLU A 4 10.63 26.41 4.46
C GLU A 4 10.89 26.15 2.97
N GLY A 5 12.02 25.54 2.68
CA GLY A 5 12.32 24.99 1.37
C GLY A 5 11.76 23.58 1.25
N ALA A 6 10.60 23.45 0.62
CA ALA A 6 10.11 22.13 0.19
C ALA A 6 11.07 21.61 -0.89
N PHE A 7 11.83 20.57 -0.59
CA PHE A 7 12.56 19.81 -1.60
C PHE A 7 11.57 18.82 -2.22
N ALA A 8 10.96 19.22 -3.33
CA ALA A 8 10.33 18.27 -4.24
C ALA A 8 11.44 17.48 -4.95
N VAL A 9 11.66 16.24 -4.55
CA VAL A 9 12.45 15.31 -5.36
C VAL A 9 11.57 14.88 -6.52
N SER A 10 11.76 15.50 -7.67
CA SER A 10 11.10 15.12 -8.92
C SER A 10 11.50 13.69 -9.28
N CYS A 11 10.55 12.83 -9.48
CA CYS A 11 10.72 11.54 -10.13
C CYS A 11 11.41 11.78 -11.48
N GLY A 12 12.66 11.36 -11.61
CA GLY A 12 13.68 11.70 -12.59
C GLY A 12 13.21 12.32 -13.91
N SER A 13 13.74 13.49 -14.24
CA SER A 13 13.58 14.10 -15.55
C SER A 13 14.08 13.15 -16.65
N ALA A 14 13.16 12.61 -17.44
CA ALA A 14 13.49 11.86 -18.65
C ALA A 14 14.26 12.75 -19.64
N PRO A 15 15.30 12.24 -20.32
CA PRO A 15 15.96 13.00 -21.37
C PRO A 15 14.97 13.26 -22.53
N GLU A 16 14.92 14.48 -23.03
CA GLU A 16 14.14 14.84 -24.21
C GLU A 16 14.50 13.93 -25.38
N GLY A 17 13.55 13.09 -25.83
CA GLY A 17 13.68 12.43 -27.12
C GLY A 17 13.32 10.96 -27.28
N SER A 18 12.89 10.19 -26.27
CA SER A 18 12.43 8.81 -26.49
C SER A 18 10.91 8.73 -26.54
N LYS A 19 10.36 8.21 -27.65
CA LYS A 19 8.91 7.98 -27.84
C LYS A 19 8.35 6.85 -26.95
N ASP A 20 9.19 6.22 -26.10
CA ASP A 20 8.89 5.06 -25.28
C ASP A 20 9.14 5.30 -23.76
N ALA A 21 9.26 6.54 -23.32
CA ALA A 21 9.38 6.81 -21.89
C ALA A 21 8.02 6.59 -21.21
N ALA A 22 8.00 5.77 -20.16
CA ALA A 22 6.81 5.60 -19.33
C ALA A 22 6.36 6.96 -18.77
N PRO A 23 5.04 7.19 -18.61
CA PRO A 23 4.55 8.42 -18.00
C PRO A 23 5.09 8.53 -16.56
N VAL A 24 5.38 9.76 -16.15
CA VAL A 24 5.82 10.07 -14.77
C VAL A 24 4.65 10.76 -14.09
N PHE A 25 4.20 10.18 -12.98
CA PHE A 25 3.13 10.73 -12.15
C PHE A 25 3.71 11.32 -10.87
N GLU A 26 3.09 12.37 -10.37
CA GLU A 26 3.43 12.92 -9.05
C GLU A 26 2.92 11.96 -7.97
N PRO A 27 3.77 11.54 -7.01
CA PRO A 27 3.35 10.70 -5.91
C PRO A 27 2.22 11.31 -5.10
N LYS A 28 1.24 10.50 -4.73
CA LYS A 28 0.11 10.92 -3.89
C LYS A 28 0.57 11.31 -2.48
N VAL A 29 -0.25 12.07 -1.78
CA VAL A 29 0.01 12.50 -0.40
C VAL A 29 -1.18 12.16 0.49
N TYR A 30 -0.91 11.56 1.64
CA TYR A 30 -1.92 11.29 2.65
C TYR A 30 -1.48 11.78 4.03
N HIS A 31 -2.42 12.31 4.80
CA HIS A 31 -2.23 12.76 6.18
C HIS A 31 -2.99 11.82 7.11
N ALA A 32 -2.28 10.86 7.71
CA ALA A 32 -2.84 9.92 8.67
C ALA A 32 -3.12 10.63 10.00
N GLN A 33 -4.37 10.59 10.44
CA GLN A 33 -4.78 11.18 11.72
C GLN A 33 -4.44 10.25 12.87
N ARG A 34 -4.18 10.83 14.04
CA ARG A 34 -3.94 10.05 15.25
C ARG A 34 -5.23 9.43 15.78
N THR A 35 -5.16 8.17 16.22
CA THR A 35 -6.23 7.46 16.94
C THR A 35 -5.79 7.08 18.36
N SER A 36 -6.74 6.70 19.18
CA SER A 36 -6.49 6.12 20.53
C SER A 36 -6.37 4.59 20.53
N GLY A 37 -6.37 3.98 19.35
CA GLY A 37 -6.36 2.54 19.13
C GLY A 37 -7.69 2.02 18.62
N LEU A 38 -7.63 0.96 17.83
CA LEU A 38 -8.77 0.34 17.14
C LEU A 38 -8.85 -1.14 17.51
N VAL A 39 -10.03 -1.71 17.39
CA VAL A 39 -10.26 -3.16 17.50
C VAL A 39 -10.31 -3.74 16.11
N ILE A 40 -9.31 -4.53 15.74
CA ILE A 40 -9.20 -5.10 14.39
C ILE A 40 -10.18 -6.27 14.25
N ASP A 41 -11.35 -6.00 13.69
CA ASP A 41 -12.41 -7.00 13.48
C ASP A 41 -12.81 -7.15 12.01
N GLY A 42 -12.24 -6.34 11.11
CA GLY A 42 -12.48 -6.32 9.66
C GLY A 42 -13.59 -5.35 9.25
N ARG A 43 -14.00 -4.45 10.14
CA ARG A 43 -15.00 -3.43 9.86
C ARG A 43 -14.37 -2.06 9.98
N LEU A 44 -14.91 -1.11 9.27
CA LEU A 44 -14.45 0.29 9.30
C LEU A 44 -15.59 1.17 9.88
N ASP A 45 -16.19 0.71 10.99
CA ASP A 45 -17.37 1.35 11.58
C ASP A 45 -17.11 2.07 12.91
N GLU A 46 -15.88 2.01 13.47
CA GLU A 46 -15.50 2.84 14.61
C GLU A 46 -15.50 4.33 14.25
N ALA A 47 -15.71 5.15 15.27
CA ALA A 47 -15.80 6.59 15.13
C ALA A 47 -14.59 7.20 14.41
N ASP A 48 -13.38 6.69 14.69
CA ASP A 48 -12.15 7.18 14.09
C ASP A 48 -12.07 6.81 12.60
N TRP A 49 -12.50 5.59 12.21
CA TRP A 49 -12.62 5.22 10.80
C TRP A 49 -13.67 6.05 10.06
N LEU A 50 -14.81 6.34 10.72
CA LEU A 50 -15.86 7.17 10.12
C LEU A 50 -15.40 8.62 9.92
N ALA A 51 -14.53 9.13 10.80
CA ALA A 51 -13.96 10.46 10.71
C ALA A 51 -12.79 10.57 9.74
N ALA A 52 -12.04 9.49 9.55
CA ALA A 52 -10.87 9.46 8.66
C ALA A 52 -11.27 9.72 7.20
N LYS A 53 -10.54 10.60 6.54
CA LYS A 53 -10.75 10.92 5.14
C LYS A 53 -10.22 9.78 4.26
N PRO A 54 -11.01 9.24 3.31
CA PRO A 54 -10.50 8.26 2.37
C PRO A 54 -9.47 8.88 1.41
N SER A 55 -8.59 8.05 0.88
CA SER A 55 -7.73 8.40 -0.25
C SER A 55 -8.55 8.74 -1.49
N GLU A 56 -7.88 9.27 -2.52
CA GLU A 56 -8.43 9.23 -3.86
C GLU A 56 -8.66 7.75 -4.26
N PRO A 57 -9.67 7.47 -5.13
CA PRO A 57 -9.85 6.14 -5.68
C PRO A 57 -8.61 5.66 -6.44
N PHE A 58 -8.38 4.36 -6.42
CA PHE A 58 -7.28 3.75 -7.16
C PHE A 58 -7.43 3.95 -8.66
N ALA A 59 -6.30 3.99 -9.33
CA ALA A 59 -6.16 4.13 -10.77
C ALA A 59 -5.40 2.94 -11.35
N ASP A 60 -5.46 2.78 -12.66
CA ASP A 60 -4.59 1.85 -13.38
C ASP A 60 -3.12 2.21 -13.12
N ILE A 61 -2.32 1.21 -12.81
CA ILE A 61 -0.92 1.37 -12.41
C ILE A 61 -0.06 2.08 -13.47
N SER A 62 -0.40 1.93 -14.74
CA SER A 62 0.44 2.37 -15.87
C SER A 62 0.02 3.69 -16.50
N VAL A 63 -1.24 4.12 -16.36
CA VAL A 63 -1.80 5.25 -17.11
C VAL A 63 -2.63 6.24 -16.28
N ASP A 64 -2.75 6.05 -14.98
CA ASP A 64 -3.49 6.92 -14.05
C ASP A 64 -4.96 7.19 -14.47
N THR A 65 -5.60 6.23 -15.10
CA THR A 65 -7.04 6.25 -15.33
C THR A 65 -7.75 5.53 -14.18
N LEU A 66 -8.90 6.03 -13.76
CA LEU A 66 -9.65 5.40 -12.68
C LEU A 66 -9.87 3.91 -12.92
N ALA A 67 -9.66 3.12 -11.88
CA ALA A 67 -9.95 1.70 -11.86
C ALA A 67 -11.42 1.41 -12.19
N ALA A 68 -11.69 0.26 -12.81
CA ALA A 68 -13.05 -0.14 -13.18
C ALA A 68 -13.95 -0.42 -11.96
N LYS A 69 -13.34 -0.81 -10.83
CA LYS A 69 -14.01 -0.99 -9.54
C LYS A 69 -13.34 -0.09 -8.50
N GLU A 70 -14.12 0.67 -7.76
CA GLU A 70 -13.59 1.61 -6.79
C GLU A 70 -12.86 0.87 -5.66
N THR A 71 -11.68 1.36 -5.34
CA THR A 71 -10.92 1.01 -4.15
C THR A 71 -10.43 2.28 -3.50
N THR A 72 -10.60 2.41 -2.20
CA THR A 72 -10.09 3.52 -1.39
C THR A 72 -9.47 2.99 -0.10
N VAL A 73 -8.50 3.72 0.43
CA VAL A 73 -7.88 3.42 1.71
C VAL A 73 -8.04 4.59 2.68
N LYS A 74 -8.06 4.25 3.96
CA LYS A 74 -7.93 5.19 5.07
C LYS A 74 -6.74 4.77 5.91
N MET A 75 -6.01 5.73 6.43
CA MET A 75 -4.89 5.46 7.32
C MET A 75 -5.06 6.27 8.61
N LEU A 76 -4.82 5.58 9.72
CA LEU A 76 -4.75 6.14 11.07
C LEU A 76 -3.47 5.65 11.73
N TRP A 77 -3.06 6.28 12.83
CA TRP A 77 -1.87 5.85 13.54
C TRP A 77 -1.95 6.13 15.04
N ASP A 78 -1.17 5.38 15.80
CA ASP A 78 -0.81 5.69 17.18
C ASP A 78 0.70 5.46 17.40
N ASP A 79 1.16 5.49 18.64
CA ASP A 79 2.58 5.32 18.95
C ASP A 79 3.09 3.90 18.64
N ASP A 80 2.21 2.92 18.58
CA ASP A 80 2.56 1.51 18.39
C ASP A 80 2.27 1.01 16.96
N ASN A 81 1.23 1.53 16.28
CA ASN A 81 0.74 0.96 15.03
C ASN A 81 0.47 2.01 13.94
N LEU A 82 0.67 1.60 12.69
CA LEU A 82 -0.03 2.14 11.54
C LEU A 82 -1.30 1.29 11.32
N TYR A 83 -2.44 1.95 11.18
CA TYR A 83 -3.72 1.30 10.88
C TYR A 83 -4.11 1.58 9.43
N ILE A 84 -4.54 0.55 8.72
CA ILE A 84 -4.98 0.64 7.33
C ILE A 84 -6.38 0.05 7.23
N GLY A 85 -7.31 0.84 6.73
CA GLY A 85 -8.65 0.41 6.37
C GLY A 85 -8.88 0.54 4.88
N ALA A 86 -9.14 -0.56 4.18
CA ALA A 86 -9.43 -0.55 2.74
C ALA A 86 -10.88 -0.95 2.45
N THR A 87 -11.48 -0.25 1.50
CA THR A 87 -12.80 -0.56 0.94
C THR A 87 -12.63 -0.91 -0.53
N LEU A 88 -12.99 -2.13 -0.91
CA LEU A 88 -12.86 -2.65 -2.25
C LEU A 88 -14.25 -3.02 -2.79
N VAL A 89 -14.77 -2.22 -3.72
CA VAL A 89 -16.02 -2.54 -4.42
C VAL A 89 -15.80 -3.77 -5.29
N GLU A 90 -16.65 -4.80 -5.11
CA GLU A 90 -16.48 -6.07 -5.78
C GLU A 90 -17.83 -6.78 -5.92
N ASP A 91 -18.16 -7.17 -7.14
CA ASP A 91 -19.38 -7.93 -7.46
C ASP A 91 -19.16 -9.45 -7.44
N LYS A 92 -17.90 -9.89 -7.51
CA LYS A 92 -17.54 -11.30 -7.52
C LYS A 92 -16.21 -11.55 -6.82
N ILE A 93 -16.26 -11.84 -5.56
CA ILE A 93 -15.06 -12.18 -4.77
C ILE A 93 -14.47 -13.51 -5.26
N VAL A 94 -13.18 -13.48 -5.62
CA VAL A 94 -12.38 -14.66 -5.98
C VAL A 94 -11.24 -14.79 -4.98
N ALA A 95 -11.39 -15.67 -4.00
CA ALA A 95 -10.40 -15.91 -2.97
C ALA A 95 -10.52 -17.38 -2.49
N THR A 96 -9.62 -18.23 -2.93
CA THR A 96 -9.62 -19.67 -2.63
C THR A 96 -8.34 -20.12 -1.92
N LEU A 97 -7.26 -19.38 -2.04
CA LEU A 97 -5.98 -19.66 -1.41
C LEU A 97 -6.05 -19.39 0.09
N LYS A 98 -5.72 -20.40 0.92
CA LYS A 98 -5.91 -20.38 2.39
C LYS A 98 -4.62 -20.54 3.17
N GLN A 99 -3.54 -20.92 2.52
CA GLN A 99 -2.27 -21.12 3.20
C GLN A 99 -1.51 -19.79 3.25
N ARG A 100 -1.07 -19.39 4.45
CA ARG A 100 -0.16 -18.26 4.62
C ARG A 100 1.06 -18.42 3.72
N ASP A 101 1.58 -17.31 3.21
CA ASP A 101 2.75 -17.22 2.34
C ASP A 101 2.63 -17.99 1.01
N THR A 102 1.40 -18.32 0.64
CA THR A 102 1.14 -18.70 -0.75
C THR A 102 1.05 -17.45 -1.62
N VAL A 103 1.37 -17.58 -2.90
CA VAL A 103 1.35 -16.48 -3.86
C VAL A 103 -0.10 -16.08 -4.14
N ILE A 104 -0.64 -15.13 -3.35
CA ILE A 104 -2.07 -14.78 -3.37
C ILE A 104 -2.44 -13.79 -4.48
N TRP A 105 -1.50 -13.02 -5.02
CA TRP A 105 -1.74 -12.18 -6.20
C TRP A 105 -2.17 -12.95 -7.47
N LYS A 106 -2.16 -14.27 -7.45
CA LYS A 106 -2.78 -15.13 -8.48
C LYS A 106 -4.30 -15.18 -8.39
N GLU A 107 -4.87 -14.57 -7.39
CA GLU A 107 -6.30 -14.31 -7.20
C GLU A 107 -6.51 -12.81 -6.93
N ASN A 108 -7.74 -12.41 -6.60
CA ASN A 108 -7.98 -11.03 -6.20
C ASN A 108 -7.45 -10.79 -4.79
N ASP A 109 -6.64 -9.77 -4.63
CA ASP A 109 -6.04 -9.40 -3.35
C ASP A 109 -5.94 -7.87 -3.16
N PHE A 110 -5.44 -7.50 -2.01
CA PHE A 110 -5.06 -6.15 -1.64
C PHE A 110 -3.67 -6.18 -1.05
N GLU A 111 -2.81 -5.30 -1.54
CA GLU A 111 -1.41 -5.25 -1.21
C GLU A 111 -1.02 -3.91 -0.58
N VAL A 112 -0.08 -3.95 0.35
CA VAL A 112 0.49 -2.79 1.04
C VAL A 112 2.00 -2.85 0.89
N PHE A 113 2.59 -1.80 0.33
CA PHE A 113 4.03 -1.62 0.18
C PHE A 113 4.48 -0.48 1.08
N ILE A 114 5.48 -0.71 1.94
CA ILE A 114 5.92 0.24 2.96
C ILE A 114 7.43 0.36 2.97
N ASP A 115 7.93 1.57 2.80
CA ASP A 115 9.33 1.97 2.95
C ASP A 115 9.39 3.08 4.00
N PRO A 116 9.73 2.73 5.27
CA PRO A 116 9.61 3.66 6.38
C PRO A 116 10.69 4.74 6.42
N ASP A 117 11.87 4.50 5.85
CA ASP A 117 12.98 5.46 5.81
C ASP A 117 13.16 6.12 4.44
N GLY A 118 12.34 5.71 3.45
CA GLY A 118 12.19 6.39 2.18
C GLY A 118 13.41 6.31 1.25
N ASP A 119 14.33 5.38 1.50
CA ASP A 119 15.55 5.22 0.71
C ASP A 119 15.40 4.32 -0.51
N GLY A 120 14.26 3.62 -0.62
CA GLY A 120 13.93 2.72 -1.72
C GLY A 120 14.54 1.33 -1.58
N GLU A 121 15.15 1.01 -0.44
CA GLU A 121 15.73 -0.28 -0.12
C GLU A 121 15.09 -0.87 1.14
N SER A 122 15.21 -2.17 1.34
CA SER A 122 14.78 -2.87 2.56
C SER A 122 13.33 -2.57 2.96
N TYR A 123 12.42 -2.51 2.00
CA TYR A 123 11.01 -2.22 2.18
C TYR A 123 10.18 -3.49 2.37
N PHE A 124 8.93 -3.33 2.76
CA PHE A 124 8.03 -4.39 3.14
C PHE A 124 6.82 -4.47 2.22
N GLU A 125 6.34 -5.69 2.03
CA GLU A 125 5.14 -6.01 1.28
C GLU A 125 4.24 -6.91 2.12
N ILE A 126 2.95 -6.56 2.20
CA ILE A 126 1.93 -7.32 2.90
C ILE A 126 0.73 -7.45 1.97
N GLU A 127 0.40 -8.66 1.58
CA GLU A 127 -0.77 -8.97 0.77
C GLU A 127 -1.85 -9.67 1.60
N ILE A 128 -3.11 -9.42 1.28
CA ILE A 128 -4.24 -10.11 1.90
C ILE A 128 -5.34 -10.34 0.88
N ASN A 129 -5.94 -11.53 0.87
CA ASN A 129 -7.13 -11.81 0.08
C ASN A 129 -8.42 -11.66 0.90
N ALA A 130 -9.58 -11.71 0.23
CA ALA A 130 -10.87 -11.46 0.87
C ALA A 130 -11.29 -12.48 1.94
N ILE A 131 -10.60 -13.61 2.08
CA ILE A 131 -10.83 -14.60 3.14
C ILE A 131 -9.80 -14.50 4.27
N GLY A 132 -8.92 -13.46 4.24
CA GLY A 132 -7.97 -13.17 5.30
C GLY A 132 -6.67 -13.98 5.24
N THR A 133 -6.35 -14.59 4.10
CA THR A 133 -5.04 -15.21 3.91
C THR A 133 -4.00 -14.12 3.65
N ILE A 134 -2.89 -14.19 4.35
CA ILE A 134 -1.81 -13.22 4.29
C ILE A 134 -0.59 -13.83 3.61
N MET A 135 0.07 -13.05 2.77
CA MET A 135 1.46 -13.24 2.35
C MET A 135 2.21 -11.96 2.72
N ASP A 136 3.35 -12.08 3.40
CA ASP A 136 4.17 -10.92 3.71
C ASP A 136 5.65 -11.25 3.52
N LEU A 137 6.40 -10.25 3.12
CA LEU A 137 7.81 -10.40 2.79
C LEU A 137 8.57 -9.08 2.96
N MET A 138 9.88 -9.17 2.95
CA MET A 138 10.78 -8.03 2.91
C MET A 138 11.55 -8.05 1.59
N MET A 139 11.63 -6.90 0.93
CA MET A 139 12.49 -6.68 -0.23
C MET A 139 13.78 -6.00 0.19
N ASN A 140 14.93 -6.45 -0.30
CA ASN A 140 16.16 -5.73 -0.05
C ASN A 140 16.33 -4.49 -0.94
N LYS A 141 15.79 -4.53 -2.17
CA LYS A 141 15.72 -3.43 -3.14
C LYS A 141 14.85 -3.82 -4.33
N PRO A 142 14.49 -2.89 -5.23
CA PRO A 142 13.70 -3.19 -6.43
C PRO A 142 14.31 -4.28 -7.31
N TYR A 143 13.48 -5.08 -7.94
CA TYR A 143 13.94 -6.15 -8.86
C TYR A 143 14.80 -5.62 -10.01
N ARG A 144 14.47 -4.44 -10.56
CA ARG A 144 15.24 -3.79 -11.64
C ARG A 144 16.69 -3.49 -11.25
N ASP A 145 16.95 -3.35 -9.94
CA ASP A 145 18.28 -3.07 -9.38
C ASP A 145 18.97 -4.35 -8.87
N GLY A 146 18.43 -5.51 -9.26
CA GLY A 146 18.91 -6.82 -8.84
C GLY A 146 18.46 -7.22 -7.44
N GLY A 147 17.33 -6.69 -6.99
CA GLY A 147 16.72 -7.01 -5.70
C GLY A 147 16.16 -8.42 -5.61
N ASN A 148 16.01 -8.88 -4.38
CA ASN A 148 15.44 -10.17 -4.02
C ASN A 148 14.50 -9.99 -2.82
N PHE A 149 13.47 -10.81 -2.77
CA PHE A 149 12.57 -10.90 -1.63
C PHE A 149 13.07 -11.91 -0.59
N TYR A 150 12.66 -11.66 0.65
CA TYR A 150 12.87 -12.57 1.77
C TYR A 150 11.50 -12.96 2.34
N MET A 151 10.95 -14.07 1.81
CA MET A 151 9.65 -14.62 2.18
C MET A 151 9.57 -15.12 3.63
N PRO A 152 10.66 -15.64 4.28
CA PRO A 152 10.58 -16.04 5.68
C PRO A 152 10.42 -14.89 6.70
N TRP A 153 10.29 -13.65 6.24
CA TRP A 153 9.92 -12.56 7.12
C TRP A 153 8.40 -12.55 7.31
N ASP A 154 7.99 -12.69 8.54
CA ASP A 154 6.60 -12.45 8.99
C ASP A 154 6.57 -11.13 9.75
N CYS A 155 5.63 -10.26 9.48
CA CYS A 155 5.45 -9.00 10.20
C CYS A 155 5.06 -9.27 11.67
N PRO A 156 5.98 -9.09 12.64
CA PRO A 156 5.70 -9.47 14.03
C PRO A 156 4.57 -8.61 14.60
N GLY A 157 3.52 -9.27 15.10
CA GLY A 157 2.37 -8.62 15.72
C GLY A 157 1.35 -8.02 14.76
N LEU A 158 1.48 -8.25 13.45
CA LEU A 158 0.47 -7.87 12.47
C LEU A 158 -0.90 -8.42 12.87
N GLN A 159 -1.89 -7.56 12.92
CA GLN A 159 -3.29 -7.94 13.01
C GLN A 159 -3.96 -7.51 11.70
N ALA A 160 -4.64 -8.44 11.04
CA ALA A 160 -5.39 -8.16 9.85
C ALA A 160 -6.67 -8.98 9.82
N LYS A 161 -7.75 -8.36 9.41
CA LYS A 161 -9.07 -8.96 9.27
C LYS A 161 -9.74 -8.46 8.00
N THR A 162 -10.58 -9.30 7.46
CA THR A 162 -11.43 -8.99 6.31
C THR A 162 -12.89 -9.24 6.63
N SER A 163 -13.76 -8.48 6.00
CA SER A 163 -15.19 -8.73 5.99
C SER A 163 -15.75 -8.51 4.60
N THR A 164 -16.96 -9.02 4.34
CA THR A 164 -17.62 -8.92 3.03
C THR A 164 -19.08 -8.55 3.21
N ASP A 165 -19.65 -7.84 2.25
CA ASP A 165 -21.08 -7.58 2.13
C ASP A 165 -21.53 -7.64 0.65
N ASP A 166 -22.71 -7.10 0.34
CA ASP A 166 -23.25 -7.05 -1.02
C ASP A 166 -22.59 -6.01 -1.93
N LYS A 167 -21.68 -5.18 -1.41
CA LYS A 167 -20.96 -4.14 -2.16
C LYS A 167 -19.53 -4.55 -2.49
N GLY A 168 -18.94 -5.48 -1.71
CA GLY A 168 -17.57 -5.90 -1.88
C GLY A 168 -16.94 -6.46 -0.62
N TRP A 169 -15.68 -6.12 -0.40
CA TRP A 169 -14.95 -6.58 0.77
C TRP A 169 -14.11 -5.46 1.38
N TYR A 170 -13.75 -5.66 2.62
CA TYR A 170 -13.08 -4.67 3.46
C TYR A 170 -11.87 -5.31 4.11
N VAL A 171 -10.83 -4.53 4.26
CA VAL A 171 -9.62 -4.90 4.98
C VAL A 171 -9.44 -3.94 6.15
N GLU A 172 -9.07 -4.49 7.29
CA GLU A 172 -8.64 -3.73 8.44
C GLU A 172 -7.35 -4.33 8.98
N MET A 173 -6.30 -3.50 9.10
CA MET A 173 -4.99 -3.91 9.56
C MET A 173 -4.46 -3.00 10.66
N ALA A 174 -3.76 -3.59 11.64
CA ALA A 174 -2.85 -2.87 12.52
C ALA A 174 -1.44 -3.44 12.30
N ILE A 175 -0.55 -2.61 11.80
CA ILE A 175 0.84 -2.96 11.48
C ILE A 175 1.73 -2.33 12.56
N PRO A 176 2.39 -3.11 13.43
CA PRO A 176 3.25 -2.55 14.46
C PRO A 176 4.43 -1.81 13.84
N ARG A 177 4.57 -0.52 14.14
CA ARG A 177 5.60 0.34 13.56
C ARG A 177 7.02 -0.18 13.82
N LYS A 178 7.25 -0.76 15.01
CA LYS A 178 8.53 -1.38 15.38
C LYS A 178 8.88 -2.62 14.56
N SER A 179 7.90 -3.26 13.93
CA SER A 179 8.13 -4.43 13.08
C SER A 179 8.67 -4.08 11.70
N LEU A 180 8.61 -2.78 11.35
CA LEU A 180 9.09 -2.23 10.09
C LEU A 180 10.46 -1.55 10.23
N MET A 181 11.21 -1.86 11.29
CA MET A 181 12.58 -1.38 11.46
C MET A 181 13.53 -2.13 10.53
N VAL A 182 14.33 -1.39 9.80
CA VAL A 182 15.39 -1.93 8.95
C VAL A 182 16.74 -1.69 9.59
N GLY A 183 17.43 -2.75 9.96
CA GLY A 183 18.73 -2.63 10.62
C GLY A 183 18.61 -1.84 11.92
N PHE A 184 19.24 -0.66 11.98
CA PHE A 184 19.18 0.24 13.12
C PHE A 184 18.40 1.54 12.83
N THR A 185 17.75 1.63 11.66
CA THR A 185 16.98 2.82 11.31
C THR A 185 15.66 2.81 12.05
N ASP A 186 15.43 3.84 12.85
CA ASP A 186 14.16 4.07 13.51
C ASP A 186 13.16 4.56 12.44
N PRO A 187 12.01 3.90 12.27
CA PRO A 187 11.00 4.31 11.29
C PRO A 187 10.47 5.73 11.53
N ASP A 188 10.69 6.30 12.72
CA ASP A 188 10.28 7.67 13.04
C ASP A 188 11.34 8.76 12.73
N THR A 189 12.42 8.41 12.03
CA THR A 189 13.46 9.39 11.63
C THR A 189 12.97 10.40 10.62
N LEU A 190 12.06 10.02 9.74
CA LEU A 190 11.44 10.92 8.76
C LEU A 190 10.04 11.35 9.19
N PRO A 191 9.59 12.55 8.77
CA PRO A 191 8.23 13.01 9.04
C PRO A 191 7.16 12.28 8.21
N TYR A 192 7.55 11.40 7.29
CA TYR A 192 6.69 10.63 6.42
C TYR A 192 7.28 9.24 6.15
N TRP A 193 6.43 8.31 5.77
CA TRP A 193 6.82 7.07 5.12
C TRP A 193 6.45 7.08 3.64
N ARG A 194 7.13 6.27 2.84
CA ARG A 194 6.72 5.97 1.48
C ARG A 194 5.84 4.74 1.50
N ILE A 195 4.60 4.91 1.07
CA ILE A 195 3.61 3.82 1.07
C ILE A 195 2.90 3.79 -0.27
N ASN A 196 2.60 2.61 -0.76
CA ASN A 196 1.66 2.44 -1.84
C ASN A 196 0.73 1.26 -1.55
N PHE A 197 -0.36 1.23 -2.26
CA PHE A 197 -1.35 0.16 -2.20
C PHE A 197 -1.63 -0.32 -3.59
N SER A 198 -1.81 -1.63 -3.73
CA SER A 198 -2.24 -2.27 -4.96
C SER A 198 -3.47 -3.12 -4.72
N ARG A 199 -4.21 -3.35 -5.77
CA ARG A 199 -5.24 -4.36 -5.90
C ARG A 199 -4.98 -5.11 -7.18
N VAL A 200 -4.66 -6.39 -7.08
CA VAL A 200 -4.67 -7.29 -8.23
C VAL A 200 -6.10 -7.77 -8.45
N GLU A 201 -6.63 -7.50 -9.63
CA GLU A 201 -8.00 -7.84 -10.00
C GLU A 201 -8.03 -8.80 -11.18
N TRP A 202 -8.45 -10.01 -10.94
CA TRP A 202 -8.70 -10.99 -11.98
C TRP A 202 -10.14 -10.88 -12.47
N MET A 203 -10.38 -10.02 -13.46
CA MET A 203 -11.69 -9.83 -14.09
C MET A 203 -12.22 -11.14 -14.64
N ARG A 204 -11.33 -12.03 -15.07
CA ARG A 204 -11.54 -13.41 -15.52
C ARG A 204 -10.18 -14.11 -15.59
N ALA A 205 -10.18 -15.42 -15.81
CA ALA A 205 -8.97 -16.25 -15.72
C ALA A 205 -7.80 -15.87 -16.65
N ASP A 206 -8.05 -15.05 -17.65
CA ASP A 206 -7.06 -14.59 -18.65
C ASP A 206 -6.84 -13.07 -18.66
N ARG A 207 -7.44 -12.34 -17.70
CA ARG A 207 -7.36 -10.90 -17.65
C ARG A 207 -7.12 -10.40 -16.22
N GLU A 208 -5.88 -10.10 -15.94
CA GLU A 208 -5.40 -9.41 -14.75
C GLU A 208 -5.39 -7.90 -15.00
N GLU A 209 -5.81 -7.13 -14.00
CA GLU A 209 -5.66 -5.69 -13.93
C GLU A 209 -4.99 -5.33 -12.62
N ASN A 210 -4.12 -4.32 -12.65
CA ASN A 210 -3.37 -3.83 -11.51
C ASN A 210 -3.78 -2.39 -11.22
N TRP A 211 -4.44 -2.17 -10.10
CA TRP A 211 -4.93 -0.87 -9.68
C TRP A 211 -4.22 -0.43 -8.41
N VAL A 212 -3.80 0.83 -8.39
CA VAL A 212 -2.95 1.35 -7.32
C VAL A 212 -3.41 2.70 -6.82
N TRP A 213 -3.04 3.04 -5.61
CA TRP A 213 -3.26 4.37 -5.06
C TRP A 213 -2.37 5.42 -5.75
N SER A 214 -1.05 5.18 -5.84
CA SER A 214 -0.09 6.08 -6.52
C SER A 214 0.50 5.38 -7.74
N PRO A 215 0.10 5.78 -8.98
CA PRO A 215 0.53 5.14 -10.22
C PRO A 215 2.05 5.18 -10.40
N THR A 216 2.61 4.08 -10.90
CA THR A 216 4.05 3.94 -11.15
C THR A 216 4.43 4.23 -12.62
N GLY A 217 3.44 4.26 -13.53
CA GLY A 217 3.67 4.42 -14.96
C GLY A 217 4.08 3.14 -15.69
N LYS A 218 4.13 2.01 -14.97
CA LYS A 218 4.43 0.66 -15.48
C LYS A 218 3.67 -0.37 -14.66
N ILE A 219 3.51 -1.57 -15.21
CA ILE A 219 3.03 -2.73 -14.43
C ILE A 219 4.22 -3.27 -13.61
N ASP A 220 4.55 -2.56 -12.54
CA ASP A 220 5.60 -2.88 -11.58
C ASP A 220 5.34 -2.12 -10.27
N MET A 221 5.00 -2.83 -9.21
CA MET A 221 4.78 -2.22 -7.89
C MET A 221 6.09 -1.86 -7.18
N HIS A 222 7.19 -2.53 -7.53
CA HIS A 222 8.49 -2.34 -6.89
C HIS A 222 9.23 -1.09 -7.41
N MET A 223 8.53 0.04 -7.38
CA MET A 223 9.03 1.36 -7.74
C MET A 223 8.83 2.35 -6.57
N PRO A 224 9.58 2.20 -5.46
CA PRO A 224 9.37 2.98 -4.24
C PRO A 224 9.48 4.49 -4.46
N GLU A 225 10.21 4.94 -5.49
CA GLU A 225 10.28 6.36 -5.88
C GLU A 225 8.94 6.94 -6.36
N CYS A 226 7.99 6.08 -6.77
CA CYS A 226 6.65 6.49 -7.21
C CYS A 226 5.58 6.34 -6.12
N TRP A 227 5.90 5.72 -4.97
CA TRP A 227 4.95 5.54 -3.89
C TRP A 227 4.59 6.87 -3.23
N GLY A 228 3.39 6.91 -2.65
CA GLY A 228 2.89 8.10 -2.00
C GLY A 228 3.65 8.45 -0.72
N TYR A 229 3.49 9.68 -0.28
CA TYR A 229 4.00 10.19 1.00
C TYR A 229 2.88 10.12 2.04
N VAL A 230 3.12 9.43 3.15
CA VAL A 230 2.19 9.37 4.27
C VAL A 230 2.77 10.10 5.46
N TYR A 231 2.15 11.22 5.82
CA TYR A 231 2.50 12.03 6.99
C TYR A 231 1.67 11.60 8.19
N PHE A 232 2.28 11.64 9.37
CA PHE A 232 1.66 11.28 10.64
C PHE A 232 1.30 12.55 11.42
N ASP A 233 0.05 12.99 11.27
CA ASP A 233 -0.43 14.22 11.90
C ASP A 233 -0.59 14.02 13.43
N LYS A 234 -0.16 15.05 14.22
CA LYS A 234 -0.14 15.03 15.69
C LYS A 234 -1.42 15.62 16.27
#